data_7ab3195ad8d52e58005907932f6f30be
#
_entry.id   7ab3195ad8d52e58005907932f6f30be
#
_cell.length_a   1.000
_cell.length_b   1.000
_cell.length_c   1.000
_cell.angle_alpha   90.00
_cell.angle_beta   90.00
_cell.angle_gamma   90.00
#
_symmetry.space_group_name_H-M   'P 1'
#
loop_
_entity.id
_entity.type
_entity.pdbx_description
1 polymer ?
#
loop_
_entity_poly.entity_id
_entity_poly.type
_entity_poly.pdbx_seq_one_letter_code
_entity_poly.pdbx_strand_id
1 'polypeptide(L)'
;MEKSIFTNLVRASDGSVSTMHEGFELHSALQPIFREAEDGTLYVEAFEGLIRAGADGRAYSPADFFSHVRDEDRAMVDSLCRSLHILNAGALGRRDAILLVNFNPGLFTTRYAIRQEIDRMKLVAHEASLSVGQIACEICERPGDDPEVLGRFSDRLHDSGFLVAIDEYSGDDRCLERLWRLKPDLVKFDSAWVRSFVENSAGVALLRVVVGQFVQQGIRPLLGGIEEPWQIELCRDLGGPLMQGYLLARPEIAPTDFNQRFPESDSSLVAETNAQTSPLQRSLPAPVHQPSNGDQSRPGRPQRQFGRRGL
;
A
#
# COMPACT_ATOMS: atom_id res chain seq x y z
N MET A 1 1.92 -33.87 2.90
CA MET A 1 3.15 -33.23 2.42
C MET A 1 2.71 -31.93 1.77
N GLU A 2 3.01 -30.80 2.39
CA GLU A 2 2.80 -29.49 1.77
C GLU A 2 3.62 -29.44 0.46
N LYS A 3 2.96 -29.24 -0.67
CA LYS A 3 3.66 -29.01 -1.94
C LYS A 3 4.42 -27.71 -1.81
N SER A 4 5.72 -27.73 -1.99
CA SER A 4 6.52 -26.49 -2.05
C SER A 4 5.93 -25.59 -3.15
N ILE A 5 5.70 -24.30 -2.84
CA ILE A 5 5.22 -23.29 -3.82
C ILE A 5 6.14 -23.23 -5.05
N PHE A 6 7.42 -23.49 -4.83
CA PHE A 6 8.43 -23.47 -5.90
C PHE A 6 8.32 -24.63 -6.91
N THR A 7 7.53 -25.67 -6.61
CA THR A 7 7.48 -26.89 -7.45
C THR A 7 6.80 -26.63 -8.81
N ASN A 8 5.96 -25.60 -8.91
CA ASN A 8 5.18 -25.30 -10.11
C ASN A 8 5.62 -24.00 -10.82
N LEU A 9 6.71 -23.38 -10.35
CA LEU A 9 7.22 -22.18 -11.01
C LEU A 9 7.94 -22.53 -12.31
N VAL A 10 7.58 -21.85 -13.38
CA VAL A 10 8.23 -21.95 -14.69
C VAL A 10 9.06 -20.70 -14.92
N ARG A 11 10.37 -20.88 -15.02
CA ARG A 11 11.29 -19.78 -15.35
C ARG A 11 11.59 -19.83 -16.86
N ALA A 12 11.26 -18.74 -17.55
CA ALA A 12 11.55 -18.58 -18.98
C ALA A 12 13.03 -18.17 -19.21
N SER A 13 13.49 -18.25 -20.45
CA SER A 13 14.86 -17.89 -20.85
C SER A 13 15.18 -16.40 -20.67
N ASP A 14 14.17 -15.54 -20.64
CA ASP A 14 14.26 -14.10 -20.40
C ASP A 14 14.30 -13.74 -18.91
N GLY A 15 14.28 -14.76 -18.02
CA GLY A 15 14.30 -14.60 -16.58
C GLY A 15 12.92 -14.40 -15.92
N SER A 16 11.86 -14.22 -16.71
CA SER A 16 10.51 -14.10 -16.16
C SER A 16 10.04 -15.43 -15.54
N VAL A 17 9.14 -15.31 -14.59
CA VAL A 17 8.59 -16.45 -13.84
C VAL A 17 7.07 -16.43 -13.96
N SER A 18 6.50 -17.57 -14.32
CA SER A 18 5.06 -17.83 -14.35
C SER A 18 4.73 -19.11 -13.59
N THR A 19 3.45 -19.39 -13.40
CA THR A 19 2.98 -20.65 -12.78
C THR A 19 1.60 -21.03 -13.29
N MET A 20 1.22 -22.27 -13.01
CA MET A 20 -0.12 -22.80 -13.28
C MET A 20 -0.86 -23.09 -11.97
N HIS A 21 -2.13 -22.71 -11.89
CA HIS A 21 -3.03 -23.11 -10.81
C HIS A 21 -4.39 -23.49 -11.38
N GLU A 22 -4.79 -24.76 -11.23
CA GLU A 22 -6.09 -25.30 -11.67
C GLU A 22 -6.53 -24.89 -13.09
N GLY A 23 -5.59 -24.92 -14.04
CA GLY A 23 -5.84 -24.57 -15.45
C GLY A 23 -5.65 -23.07 -15.76
N PHE A 24 -5.45 -22.22 -14.76
CA PHE A 24 -5.08 -20.83 -14.96
C PHE A 24 -3.56 -20.69 -15.07
N GLU A 25 -3.11 -20.01 -16.11
CA GLU A 25 -1.75 -19.52 -16.23
C GLU A 25 -1.66 -18.17 -15.51
N LEU A 26 -0.72 -18.05 -14.56
CA LEU A 26 -0.54 -16.87 -13.71
C LEU A 26 0.77 -16.17 -14.06
N HIS A 27 0.67 -14.88 -14.34
CA HIS A 27 1.80 -13.99 -14.64
C HIS A 27 1.83 -12.80 -13.67
N SER A 28 3.02 -12.27 -13.43
CA SER A 28 3.19 -11.00 -12.74
C SER A 28 3.18 -9.85 -13.74
N ALA A 29 2.30 -8.89 -13.57
CA ALA A 29 2.46 -7.58 -14.16
C ALA A 29 3.02 -6.60 -13.12
N LEU A 30 3.87 -5.69 -13.57
CA LEU A 30 4.47 -4.67 -12.73
C LEU A 30 3.99 -3.30 -13.23
N GLN A 31 3.51 -2.46 -12.32
CA GLN A 31 3.14 -1.09 -12.63
C GLN A 31 4.08 -0.13 -11.91
N PRO A 32 4.80 0.75 -12.64
CA PRO A 32 5.72 1.69 -12.00
C PRO A 32 4.98 2.73 -11.16
N ILE A 33 5.63 3.11 -10.07
CA ILE A 33 5.28 4.21 -9.20
C ILE A 33 6.43 5.20 -9.25
N PHE A 34 6.12 6.46 -9.51
CA PHE A 34 7.10 7.48 -9.82
C PHE A 34 7.27 8.48 -8.69
N ARG A 35 8.50 8.95 -8.54
CA ARG A 35 8.86 10.16 -7.82
C ARG A 35 9.33 11.20 -8.83
N GLU A 36 8.92 12.44 -8.64
CA GLU A 36 9.45 13.56 -9.40
C GLU A 36 10.62 14.20 -8.66
N ALA A 37 11.72 14.46 -9.36
CA ALA A 37 12.85 15.21 -8.84
C ALA A 37 12.61 16.73 -9.01
N GLU A 38 13.47 17.54 -8.39
CA GLU A 38 13.38 19.00 -8.43
C GLU A 38 13.46 19.57 -9.86
N ASP A 39 14.13 18.90 -10.77
CA ASP A 39 14.26 19.26 -12.18
C ASP A 39 13.06 18.83 -13.04
N GLY A 40 12.04 18.21 -12.44
CA GLY A 40 10.86 17.68 -13.11
C GLY A 40 11.05 16.29 -13.73
N THR A 41 12.23 15.65 -13.57
CA THR A 41 12.49 14.30 -14.06
C THR A 41 11.73 13.28 -13.23
N LEU A 42 11.06 12.33 -13.90
CA LEU A 42 10.36 11.22 -13.25
C LEU A 42 11.28 10.01 -13.11
N TYR A 43 11.43 9.55 -11.89
CA TYR A 43 12.17 8.33 -11.55
C TYR A 43 11.23 7.27 -11.00
N VAL A 44 11.44 6.02 -11.39
CA VAL A 44 10.70 4.90 -10.80
C VAL A 44 11.23 4.64 -9.39
N GLU A 45 10.40 4.92 -8.41
CA GLU A 45 10.68 4.71 -6.98
C GLU A 45 10.23 3.34 -6.50
N ALA A 46 9.13 2.83 -7.09
CA ALA A 46 8.55 1.55 -6.73
C ALA A 46 7.81 0.91 -7.91
N PHE A 47 7.40 -0.34 -7.70
CA PHE A 47 6.46 -1.05 -8.57
C PHE A 47 5.34 -1.66 -7.74
N GLU A 48 4.14 -1.68 -8.27
CA GLU A 48 3.05 -2.50 -7.74
C GLU A 48 2.98 -3.82 -8.50
N GLY A 49 2.98 -4.95 -7.78
CA GLY A 49 2.81 -6.29 -8.33
C GLY A 49 1.34 -6.64 -8.51
N LEU A 50 0.94 -6.87 -9.74
CA LEU A 50 -0.44 -7.12 -10.14
C LEU A 50 -0.56 -8.48 -10.82
N ILE A 51 -1.41 -9.37 -10.29
CA ILE A 51 -1.61 -10.68 -10.90
C ILE A 51 -2.35 -10.56 -12.23
N ARG A 52 -1.93 -11.37 -13.19
CA ARG A 52 -2.62 -11.59 -14.46
C ARG A 52 -2.88 -13.08 -14.62
N ALA A 53 -4.14 -13.43 -14.82
CA ALA A 53 -4.57 -14.82 -14.96
C ALA A 53 -5.18 -15.04 -16.36
N GLY A 54 -4.84 -16.14 -16.98
CA GLY A 54 -5.38 -16.58 -18.26
C GLY A 54 -5.75 -18.05 -18.24
N ALA A 55 -6.85 -18.42 -18.90
CA ALA A 55 -7.24 -19.81 -19.12
C ALA A 55 -7.97 -19.91 -20.46
N ASP A 56 -7.72 -20.98 -21.22
CA ASP A 56 -8.36 -21.25 -22.50
C ASP A 56 -8.30 -20.07 -23.49
N GLY A 57 -7.18 -19.34 -23.50
CA GLY A 57 -6.96 -18.17 -24.36
C GLY A 57 -7.74 -16.91 -23.94
N ARG A 58 -8.35 -16.88 -22.76
CA ARG A 58 -9.07 -15.74 -22.20
C ARG A 58 -8.32 -15.15 -21.01
N ALA A 59 -8.30 -13.81 -20.91
CA ALA A 59 -7.82 -13.10 -19.73
C ALA A 59 -8.93 -12.96 -18.70
N TYR A 60 -8.56 -13.10 -17.43
CA TYR A 60 -9.44 -12.93 -16.28
C TYR A 60 -8.97 -11.75 -15.44
N SER A 61 -9.93 -10.98 -14.90
CA SER A 61 -9.60 -9.99 -13.89
C SER A 61 -9.10 -10.68 -12.62
N PRO A 62 -8.30 -10.01 -11.77
CA PRO A 62 -7.92 -10.59 -10.47
C PRO A 62 -9.12 -11.05 -9.65
N ALA A 63 -10.20 -10.25 -9.59
CA ALA A 63 -11.41 -10.60 -8.88
C ALA A 63 -12.08 -11.87 -9.44
N ASP A 64 -12.20 -11.96 -10.78
CA ASP A 64 -12.76 -13.15 -11.43
C ASP A 64 -11.90 -14.38 -11.16
N PHE A 65 -10.58 -14.27 -11.29
CA PHE A 65 -9.65 -15.36 -10.97
C PHE A 65 -9.84 -15.84 -9.53
N PHE A 66 -9.77 -14.95 -8.55
CA PHE A 66 -9.92 -15.31 -7.14
C PHE A 66 -11.31 -15.86 -6.79
N SER A 67 -12.34 -15.56 -7.58
CA SER A 67 -13.68 -16.17 -7.42
C SER A 67 -13.71 -17.66 -7.78
N HIS A 68 -12.79 -18.12 -8.61
CA HIS A 68 -12.63 -19.54 -8.97
C HIS A 68 -11.72 -20.31 -8.00
N VAL A 69 -10.95 -19.59 -7.17
CA VAL A 69 -10.06 -20.24 -6.17
C VAL A 69 -10.88 -20.74 -5.00
N ARG A 70 -10.77 -22.05 -4.70
CA ARG A 70 -11.42 -22.67 -3.54
C ARG A 70 -10.95 -22.03 -2.25
N ASP A 71 -11.82 -21.90 -1.26
CA ASP A 71 -11.50 -21.25 0.03
C ASP A 71 -10.28 -21.88 0.71
N GLU A 72 -10.14 -23.20 0.63
CA GLU A 72 -9.01 -23.95 1.19
C GLU A 72 -7.67 -23.65 0.53
N ASP A 73 -7.68 -23.19 -0.74
CA ASP A 73 -6.47 -22.90 -1.51
C ASP A 73 -6.10 -21.40 -1.49
N ARG A 74 -7.00 -20.54 -1.01
CA ARG A 74 -6.82 -19.06 -1.07
C ARG A 74 -5.53 -18.59 -0.45
N ALA A 75 -5.14 -19.11 0.72
CA ALA A 75 -3.90 -18.70 1.37
C ALA A 75 -2.66 -19.13 0.56
N MET A 76 -2.70 -20.31 -0.04
CA MET A 76 -1.62 -20.81 -0.88
C MET A 76 -1.51 -20.00 -2.18
N VAL A 77 -2.63 -19.69 -2.84
CA VAL A 77 -2.65 -18.91 -4.08
C VAL A 77 -2.22 -17.47 -3.84
N ASP A 78 -2.67 -16.85 -2.76
CA ASP A 78 -2.26 -15.51 -2.35
C ASP A 78 -0.74 -15.44 -2.13
N SER A 79 -0.17 -16.43 -1.45
CA SER A 79 1.27 -16.58 -1.25
C SER A 79 2.03 -16.82 -2.58
N LEU A 80 1.44 -17.60 -3.48
CA LEU A 80 2.00 -17.88 -4.81
C LEU A 80 2.06 -16.61 -5.65
N CYS A 81 1.00 -15.79 -5.66
CA CYS A 81 0.97 -14.52 -6.36
C CYS A 81 2.07 -13.56 -5.85
N ARG A 82 2.23 -13.43 -4.51
CA ARG A 82 3.34 -12.63 -3.95
C ARG A 82 4.70 -13.14 -4.38
N SER A 83 4.90 -14.47 -4.35
CA SER A 83 6.16 -15.07 -4.78
C SER A 83 6.48 -14.76 -6.24
N LEU A 84 5.46 -14.80 -7.13
CA LEU A 84 5.61 -14.41 -8.53
C LEU A 84 6.03 -12.95 -8.68
N HIS A 85 5.39 -12.04 -7.92
CA HIS A 85 5.74 -10.62 -7.98
C HIS A 85 7.17 -10.36 -7.51
N ILE A 86 7.59 -10.97 -6.40
CA ILE A 86 8.93 -10.82 -5.85
C ILE A 86 9.99 -11.33 -6.83
N LEU A 87 9.80 -12.52 -7.42
CA LEU A 87 10.75 -13.11 -8.36
C LEU A 87 10.88 -12.28 -9.64
N ASN A 88 9.75 -11.80 -10.18
CA ASN A 88 9.75 -10.99 -11.40
C ASN A 88 10.29 -9.57 -11.17
N ALA A 89 10.05 -8.98 -9.99
CA ALA A 89 10.66 -7.71 -9.64
C ALA A 89 12.18 -7.84 -9.47
N GLY A 90 12.66 -8.93 -8.86
CA GLY A 90 14.09 -9.22 -8.78
C GLY A 90 14.75 -9.36 -10.14
N ALA A 91 14.06 -9.95 -11.12
CA ALA A 91 14.57 -10.07 -12.50
C ALA A 91 14.76 -8.72 -13.21
N LEU A 92 14.12 -7.63 -12.76
CA LEU A 92 14.43 -6.28 -13.26
C LEU A 92 15.82 -5.81 -12.85
N GLY A 93 16.40 -6.34 -11.76
CA GLY A 93 17.73 -5.99 -11.29
C GLY A 93 17.87 -4.55 -10.76
N ARG A 94 16.77 -3.90 -10.37
CA ARG A 94 16.81 -2.55 -9.78
C ARG A 94 17.28 -2.59 -8.34
N ARG A 95 18.21 -1.67 -8.00
CA ARG A 95 18.88 -1.67 -6.69
C ARG A 95 18.02 -1.10 -5.57
N ASP A 96 17.25 -0.04 -5.87
CA ASP A 96 16.60 0.78 -4.84
C ASP A 96 15.07 0.78 -4.97
N ALA A 97 14.52 0.24 -6.06
CA ALA A 97 13.08 0.23 -6.27
C ALA A 97 12.36 -0.68 -5.25
N ILE A 98 11.26 -0.18 -4.70
CA ILE A 98 10.41 -0.91 -3.78
C ILE A 98 9.38 -1.70 -4.59
N LEU A 99 9.05 -2.90 -4.13
CA LEU A 99 7.95 -3.68 -4.66
C LEU A 99 6.78 -3.67 -3.66
N LEU A 100 5.65 -3.12 -4.08
CA LEU A 100 4.38 -3.25 -3.36
C LEU A 100 3.74 -4.58 -3.75
N VAL A 101 3.35 -5.36 -2.75
CA VAL A 101 2.65 -6.64 -2.93
C VAL A 101 1.42 -6.70 -2.04
N ASN A 102 0.30 -7.06 -2.61
CA ASN A 102 -0.93 -7.27 -1.86
C ASN A 102 -0.75 -8.40 -0.84
N PHE A 103 -1.19 -8.17 0.38
CA PHE A 103 -1.20 -9.16 1.45
C PHE A 103 -2.57 -9.17 2.14
N ASN A 104 -3.18 -10.36 2.20
CA ASN A 104 -4.44 -10.56 2.87
C ASN A 104 -4.24 -11.32 4.20
N PRO A 105 -4.08 -10.61 5.33
CA PRO A 105 -3.80 -11.24 6.61
C PRO A 105 -4.91 -12.17 7.09
N GLY A 106 -6.16 -11.93 6.72
CA GLY A 106 -7.31 -12.76 7.08
C GLY A 106 -7.22 -14.21 6.59
N LEU A 107 -6.35 -14.48 5.62
CA LEU A 107 -6.06 -15.86 5.17
C LEU A 107 -5.11 -16.62 6.09
N PHE A 108 -4.40 -15.93 7.00
CA PHE A 108 -3.38 -16.50 7.88
C PHE A 108 -3.81 -16.34 9.34
N THR A 109 -4.73 -17.19 9.80
CA THR A 109 -5.43 -17.06 11.08
C THR A 109 -4.60 -17.45 12.31
N THR A 110 -3.47 -18.15 12.14
CA THR A 110 -2.62 -18.58 13.25
C THR A 110 -1.27 -17.87 13.25
N ARG A 111 -0.70 -17.68 14.45
CA ARG A 111 0.67 -17.13 14.58
C ARG A 111 1.70 -17.97 13.81
N TYR A 112 1.48 -19.26 13.72
CA TYR A 112 2.35 -20.16 12.99
C TYR A 112 2.26 -19.94 11.49
N ALA A 113 1.05 -19.83 10.92
CA ALA A 113 0.83 -19.57 9.51
C ALA A 113 1.41 -18.20 9.09
N ILE A 114 1.21 -17.15 9.91
CA ILE A 114 1.82 -15.83 9.70
C ILE A 114 3.34 -15.93 9.66
N ARG A 115 3.94 -16.61 10.62
CA ARG A 115 5.41 -16.78 10.66
C ARG A 115 5.92 -17.55 9.45
N GLN A 116 5.27 -18.65 9.08
CA GLN A 116 5.65 -19.40 7.89
C GLN A 116 5.60 -18.57 6.62
N GLU A 117 4.57 -17.71 6.49
CA GLU A 117 4.44 -16.86 5.31
C GLU A 117 5.53 -15.80 5.26
N ILE A 118 5.85 -15.15 6.38
CA ILE A 118 6.95 -14.19 6.47
C ILE A 118 8.29 -14.86 6.14
N ASP A 119 8.55 -16.04 6.69
CA ASP A 119 9.78 -16.80 6.43
C ASP A 119 9.87 -17.21 4.94
N ARG A 120 8.73 -17.56 4.32
CA ARG A 120 8.64 -17.85 2.89
C ARG A 120 8.96 -16.61 2.05
N MET A 121 8.37 -15.47 2.38
CA MET A 121 8.66 -14.20 1.67
C MET A 121 10.14 -13.82 1.75
N LYS A 122 10.78 -14.01 2.91
CA LYS A 122 12.23 -13.81 3.06
C LYS A 122 13.04 -14.73 2.13
N LEU A 123 12.65 -15.99 2.04
CA LEU A 123 13.31 -16.95 1.16
C LEU A 123 13.17 -16.55 -0.32
N VAL A 124 11.95 -16.16 -0.73
CA VAL A 124 11.70 -15.69 -2.10
C VAL A 124 12.46 -14.40 -2.40
N ALA A 125 12.51 -13.46 -1.47
CA ALA A 125 13.28 -12.22 -1.60
C ALA A 125 14.77 -12.52 -1.80
N HIS A 126 15.33 -13.44 -1.01
CA HIS A 126 16.71 -13.89 -1.16
C HIS A 126 16.98 -14.52 -2.54
N GLU A 127 16.09 -15.41 -2.99
CA GLU A 127 16.17 -16.03 -4.34
C GLU A 127 16.11 -14.97 -5.45
N ALA A 128 15.30 -13.92 -5.26
CA ALA A 128 15.15 -12.79 -6.17
C ALA A 128 16.28 -11.76 -6.08
N SER A 129 17.25 -11.94 -5.17
CA SER A 129 18.28 -10.95 -4.86
C SER A 129 17.73 -9.58 -4.44
N LEU A 130 16.55 -9.57 -3.79
CA LEU A 130 15.94 -8.39 -3.21
C LEU A 130 16.17 -8.35 -1.70
N SER A 131 16.45 -7.16 -1.17
CA SER A 131 16.40 -6.89 0.26
C SER A 131 14.95 -6.92 0.75
N VAL A 132 14.70 -7.44 1.95
CA VAL A 132 13.35 -7.39 2.55
C VAL A 132 12.83 -5.97 2.72
N GLY A 133 13.71 -4.98 2.93
CA GLY A 133 13.37 -3.56 2.98
C GLY A 133 12.94 -2.95 1.63
N GLN A 134 13.07 -3.69 0.53
CA GLN A 134 12.53 -3.32 -0.77
C GLN A 134 11.12 -3.89 -1.02
N ILE A 135 10.54 -4.58 -0.05
CA ILE A 135 9.21 -5.17 -0.20
C ILE A 135 8.25 -4.49 0.77
N ALA A 136 7.24 -3.83 0.23
CA ALA A 136 6.13 -3.24 0.98
C ALA A 136 4.89 -4.14 0.87
N CYS A 137 4.43 -4.63 2.02
CA CYS A 137 3.21 -5.43 2.09
C CYS A 137 2.00 -4.49 2.18
N GLU A 138 1.20 -4.43 1.13
CA GLU A 138 -0.04 -3.68 1.10
C GLU A 138 -1.14 -4.49 1.78
N ILE A 139 -1.54 -4.05 2.98
CA ILE A 139 -2.46 -4.79 3.83
C ILE A 139 -3.89 -4.58 3.37
N CYS A 140 -4.47 -5.64 2.80
CA CYS A 140 -5.86 -5.70 2.35
C CYS A 140 -6.76 -6.12 3.51
N GLU A 141 -7.39 -5.17 4.18
CA GLU A 141 -8.34 -5.42 5.26
C GLU A 141 -9.72 -5.77 4.71
N ARG A 142 -10.34 -6.82 5.25
CA ARG A 142 -11.69 -7.26 4.88
C ARG A 142 -12.68 -7.02 6.02
N PRO A 143 -13.98 -6.86 5.71
CA PRO A 143 -15.01 -6.85 6.73
C PRO A 143 -14.95 -8.15 7.57
N GLY A 144 -14.81 -7.99 8.90
CA GLY A 144 -14.71 -9.11 9.83
C GLY A 144 -13.30 -9.52 10.23
N ASP A 145 -12.26 -8.94 9.64
CA ASP A 145 -10.88 -9.14 10.11
C ASP A 145 -10.73 -8.56 11.54
N ASP A 146 -10.00 -9.30 12.38
CA ASP A 146 -9.71 -8.88 13.76
C ASP A 146 -8.63 -7.77 13.75
N PRO A 147 -8.97 -6.55 14.20
CA PRO A 147 -8.04 -5.43 14.23
C PRO A 147 -6.75 -5.70 14.99
N GLU A 148 -6.80 -6.47 16.09
CA GLU A 148 -5.61 -6.82 16.86
C GLU A 148 -4.71 -7.82 16.13
N VAL A 149 -5.29 -8.72 15.35
CA VAL A 149 -4.53 -9.65 14.50
C VAL A 149 -3.79 -8.85 13.44
N LEU A 150 -4.46 -7.90 12.80
CA LEU A 150 -3.86 -7.02 11.79
C LEU A 150 -2.70 -6.18 12.37
N GLY A 151 -2.87 -5.61 13.55
CA GLY A 151 -1.80 -4.85 14.22
C GLY A 151 -0.58 -5.71 14.53
N ARG A 152 -0.79 -6.89 15.13
CA ARG A 152 0.29 -7.84 15.42
C ARG A 152 0.97 -8.35 14.14
N PHE A 153 0.23 -8.47 13.05
CA PHE A 153 0.78 -8.85 11.76
C PHE A 153 1.69 -7.75 11.20
N SER A 154 1.24 -6.49 11.23
CA SER A 154 2.05 -5.35 10.82
C SER A 154 3.34 -5.22 11.64
N ASP A 155 3.26 -5.33 12.98
CA ASP A 155 4.44 -5.33 13.85
C ASP A 155 5.43 -6.44 13.45
N ARG A 156 4.92 -7.64 13.08
CA ARG A 156 5.76 -8.75 12.62
C ARG A 156 6.45 -8.49 11.29
N LEU A 157 5.79 -7.82 10.35
CA LEU A 157 6.39 -7.41 9.09
C LEU A 157 7.55 -6.44 9.35
N HIS A 158 7.34 -5.42 10.17
CA HIS A 158 8.37 -4.46 10.57
C HIS A 158 9.55 -5.13 11.29
N ASP A 159 9.29 -5.99 12.29
CA ASP A 159 10.31 -6.78 13.00
C ASP A 159 11.14 -7.64 12.03
N SER A 160 10.56 -7.99 10.89
CA SER A 160 11.20 -8.79 9.86
C SER A 160 11.90 -7.97 8.78
N GLY A 161 11.81 -6.64 8.85
CA GLY A 161 12.44 -5.70 7.94
C GLY A 161 11.64 -5.36 6.69
N PHE A 162 10.39 -5.85 6.56
CA PHE A 162 9.48 -5.47 5.49
C PHE A 162 8.88 -4.10 5.75
N LEU A 163 8.49 -3.42 4.68
CA LEU A 163 7.67 -2.23 4.73
C LEU A 163 6.18 -2.60 4.74
N VAL A 164 5.37 -1.72 5.29
CA VAL A 164 3.91 -1.84 5.33
C VAL A 164 3.28 -0.71 4.53
N ALA A 165 2.30 -1.05 3.70
CA ALA A 165 1.50 -0.09 2.95
C ALA A 165 0.02 -0.22 3.27
N ILE A 166 -0.72 0.89 3.17
CA ILE A 166 -2.19 0.95 3.24
C ILE A 166 -2.70 1.46 1.90
N ASP A 167 -3.73 0.81 1.35
CA ASP A 167 -4.47 1.29 0.19
C ASP A 167 -5.82 1.92 0.59
N GLU A 168 -6.40 2.69 -0.36
CA GLU A 168 -7.72 3.31 -0.26
C GLU A 168 -7.88 4.23 0.96
N TYR A 169 -6.86 5.04 1.26
CA TYR A 169 -7.00 6.03 2.33
C TYR A 169 -7.96 7.15 1.92
N SER A 170 -9.05 7.31 2.67
CA SER A 170 -10.11 8.29 2.45
C SER A 170 -10.32 9.27 3.63
N GLY A 171 -9.43 9.27 4.62
CA GLY A 171 -9.43 10.23 5.72
C GLY A 171 -10.58 10.07 6.72
N ASP A 172 -11.37 9.01 6.64
CA ASP A 172 -12.42 8.69 7.60
C ASP A 172 -11.86 8.09 8.91
N ASP A 173 -12.70 7.96 9.94
CA ASP A 173 -12.29 7.44 11.24
C ASP A 173 -11.69 6.03 11.15
N ARG A 174 -12.19 5.19 10.25
CA ARG A 174 -11.67 3.84 10.01
C ARG A 174 -10.26 3.89 9.42
N CYS A 175 -10.00 4.79 8.48
CA CYS A 175 -8.67 5.00 7.93
C CYS A 175 -7.69 5.50 9.00
N LEU A 176 -8.11 6.38 9.90
CA LEU A 176 -7.30 6.84 11.03
C LEU A 176 -6.97 5.70 11.99
N GLU A 177 -7.93 4.85 12.34
CA GLU A 177 -7.69 3.65 13.14
C GLU A 177 -6.69 2.69 12.48
N ARG A 178 -6.79 2.50 11.17
CA ARG A 178 -5.84 1.69 10.38
C ARG A 178 -4.43 2.27 10.46
N LEU A 179 -4.26 3.58 10.29
CA LEU A 179 -2.96 4.25 10.41
C LEU A 179 -2.31 3.99 11.77
N TRP A 180 -3.06 4.17 12.87
CA TRP A 180 -2.55 3.94 14.21
C TRP A 180 -2.15 2.49 14.45
N ARG A 181 -2.94 1.57 13.94
CA ARG A 181 -2.75 0.14 14.14
C ARG A 181 -1.62 -0.42 13.30
N LEU A 182 -1.56 -0.05 12.04
CA LEU A 182 -0.64 -0.65 11.08
C LEU A 182 0.69 0.10 10.97
N LYS A 183 0.74 1.37 11.39
CA LYS A 183 1.94 2.22 11.35
C LYS A 183 2.65 2.17 9.98
N PRO A 184 1.95 2.44 8.86
CA PRO A 184 2.45 2.19 7.53
C PRO A 184 3.67 3.03 7.18
N ASP A 185 4.48 2.53 6.24
CA ASP A 185 5.56 3.26 5.60
C ASP A 185 5.10 4.00 4.34
N LEU A 186 4.02 3.48 3.70
CA LEU A 186 3.37 4.07 2.53
C LEU A 186 1.86 4.13 2.73
N VAL A 187 1.25 5.18 2.19
CA VAL A 187 -0.22 5.33 2.16
C VAL A 187 -0.65 5.73 0.77
N LYS A 188 -1.45 4.88 0.13
CA LYS A 188 -2.06 5.14 -1.17
C LYS A 188 -3.43 5.76 -0.97
N PHE A 189 -3.61 6.92 -1.53
CA PHE A 189 -4.85 7.69 -1.40
C PHE A 189 -5.91 7.18 -2.37
N ASP A 190 -7.16 7.08 -1.89
CA ASP A 190 -8.31 6.84 -2.75
C ASP A 190 -8.49 7.95 -3.77
N SER A 191 -8.56 7.62 -5.04
CA SER A 191 -8.61 8.59 -6.12
C SER A 191 -9.93 9.37 -6.17
N ALA A 192 -11.04 8.78 -5.72
CA ALA A 192 -12.32 9.49 -5.64
C ALA A 192 -12.31 10.48 -4.49
N TRP A 193 -11.72 10.11 -3.36
CA TRP A 193 -11.52 11.00 -2.23
C TRP A 193 -10.62 12.18 -2.61
N VAL A 194 -9.48 11.97 -3.26
CA VAL A 194 -8.61 13.04 -3.77
C VAL A 194 -9.39 13.97 -4.69
N ARG A 195 -10.16 13.44 -5.64
CA ARG A 195 -10.98 14.25 -6.55
C ARG A 195 -11.98 15.17 -5.83
N SER A 196 -12.52 14.74 -4.69
CA SER A 196 -13.46 15.58 -3.92
C SER A 196 -12.83 16.86 -3.36
N PHE A 197 -11.50 16.88 -3.19
CA PHE A 197 -10.79 18.07 -2.71
C PHE A 197 -10.38 19.04 -3.82
N VAL A 198 -10.23 18.58 -5.04
CA VAL A 198 -9.72 19.43 -6.14
C VAL A 198 -10.77 20.29 -6.82
N GLU A 199 -12.03 20.20 -6.39
CA GLU A 199 -13.13 21.03 -6.92
C GLU A 199 -12.97 22.52 -6.60
N ASN A 200 -12.16 22.88 -5.59
CA ASN A 200 -11.91 24.25 -5.21
C ASN A 200 -10.55 24.43 -4.51
N SER A 201 -10.05 25.66 -4.47
CA SER A 201 -8.72 25.97 -3.90
C SER A 201 -8.60 25.69 -2.40
N ALA A 202 -9.68 25.79 -1.63
CA ALA A 202 -9.66 25.48 -0.20
C ALA A 202 -9.47 23.97 0.03
N GLY A 203 -10.12 23.14 -0.79
CA GLY A 203 -9.91 21.69 -0.79
C GLY A 203 -8.46 21.31 -1.10
N VAL A 204 -7.87 21.87 -2.15
CA VAL A 204 -6.45 21.64 -2.50
C VAL A 204 -5.53 22.04 -1.35
N ALA A 205 -5.80 23.18 -0.68
CA ALA A 205 -5.00 23.62 0.47
C ALA A 205 -5.09 22.62 1.64
N LEU A 206 -6.29 22.06 1.91
CA LEU A 206 -6.48 21.05 2.94
C LEU A 206 -5.76 19.74 2.57
N LEU A 207 -5.88 19.29 1.32
CA LEU A 207 -5.19 18.09 0.85
C LEU A 207 -3.66 18.22 0.98
N ARG A 208 -3.11 19.42 0.69
CA ARG A 208 -1.69 19.72 0.92
C ARG A 208 -1.29 19.56 2.39
N VAL A 209 -2.11 20.04 3.32
CA VAL A 209 -1.86 19.85 4.76
C VAL A 209 -1.84 18.36 5.12
N VAL A 210 -2.81 17.57 4.63
CA VAL A 210 -2.88 16.14 4.90
C VAL A 210 -1.63 15.42 4.34
N VAL A 211 -1.28 15.65 3.07
CA VAL A 211 -0.08 15.06 2.45
C VAL A 211 1.18 15.46 3.23
N GLY A 212 1.31 16.75 3.59
CA GLY A 212 2.44 17.25 4.37
C GLY A 212 2.56 16.60 5.75
N GLN A 213 1.44 16.29 6.41
CA GLN A 213 1.45 15.57 7.68
C GLN A 213 2.00 14.14 7.56
N PHE A 214 1.66 13.41 6.50
CA PHE A 214 2.22 12.08 6.24
C PHE A 214 3.75 12.17 6.05
N VAL A 215 4.21 13.09 5.23
CA VAL A 215 5.65 13.31 4.99
C VAL A 215 6.39 13.65 6.28
N GLN A 216 5.84 14.54 7.13
CA GLN A 216 6.43 14.89 8.42
C GLN A 216 6.51 13.69 9.38
N GLN A 217 5.61 12.73 9.28
CA GLN A 217 5.62 11.50 10.05
C GLN A 217 6.54 10.41 9.45
N GLY A 218 7.21 10.70 8.32
CA GLY A 218 8.05 9.76 7.61
C GLY A 218 7.27 8.70 6.83
N ILE A 219 5.98 8.95 6.58
CA ILE A 219 5.12 8.09 5.76
C ILE A 219 5.15 8.63 4.33
N ARG A 220 5.29 7.78 3.35
CA ARG A 220 5.30 8.17 1.93
C ARG A 220 3.88 8.17 1.37
N PRO A 221 3.33 9.33 1.02
CA PRO A 221 2.03 9.41 0.36
C PRO A 221 2.16 9.01 -1.11
N LEU A 222 1.17 8.26 -1.61
CA LEU A 222 1.07 7.82 -3.00
C LEU A 222 -0.30 8.21 -3.56
N LEU A 223 -0.32 9.00 -4.63
CA LEU A 223 -1.51 9.32 -5.39
C LEU A 223 -1.64 8.38 -6.58
N GLY A 224 -2.68 7.56 -6.56
CA GLY A 224 -3.05 6.65 -7.65
C GLY A 224 -3.99 7.31 -8.66
N GLY A 225 -4.13 6.68 -9.84
CA GLY A 225 -5.09 7.09 -10.85
C GLY A 225 -4.71 8.39 -11.58
N ILE A 226 -3.41 8.61 -11.82
CA ILE A 226 -2.92 9.72 -12.64
C ILE A 226 -3.21 9.40 -14.11
N GLU A 227 -4.23 10.06 -14.68
CA GLU A 227 -4.70 9.85 -16.05
C GLU A 227 -4.61 11.13 -16.90
N GLU A 228 -4.57 12.31 -16.25
CA GLU A 228 -4.57 13.61 -16.88
C GLU A 228 -3.37 14.47 -16.46
N PRO A 229 -2.79 15.31 -17.35
CA PRO A 229 -1.60 16.10 -17.05
C PRO A 229 -1.75 17.03 -15.84
N TRP A 230 -2.95 17.60 -15.61
CA TRP A 230 -3.19 18.48 -14.47
C TRP A 230 -3.01 17.78 -13.11
N GLN A 231 -3.14 16.44 -13.07
CA GLN A 231 -2.93 15.68 -11.84
C GLN A 231 -1.44 15.64 -11.45
N ILE A 232 -0.53 15.70 -12.41
CA ILE A 232 0.91 15.84 -12.13
C ILE A 232 1.19 17.20 -11.50
N GLU A 233 0.61 18.27 -12.07
CA GLU A 233 0.72 19.63 -11.50
C GLU A 233 0.16 19.67 -10.06
N LEU A 234 -0.98 19.01 -9.83
CA LEU A 234 -1.53 18.85 -8.48
C LEU A 234 -0.54 18.17 -7.55
N CYS A 235 0.11 17.08 -7.97
CA CYS A 235 1.11 16.38 -7.15
C CYS A 235 2.29 17.31 -6.78
N ARG A 236 2.75 18.17 -7.70
CA ARG A 236 3.76 19.20 -7.41
C ARG A 236 3.26 20.17 -6.34
N ASP A 237 2.04 20.65 -6.50
CA ASP A 237 1.38 21.56 -5.55
C ASP A 237 1.20 20.95 -4.16
N LEU A 238 1.06 19.63 -4.06
CA LEU A 238 0.93 18.89 -2.82
C LEU A 238 2.26 18.61 -2.11
N GLY A 239 3.40 18.93 -2.73
CA GLY A 239 4.73 18.71 -2.16
C GLY A 239 5.39 17.42 -2.63
N GLY A 240 5.01 16.91 -3.80
CA GLY A 240 5.68 15.81 -4.49
C GLY A 240 5.42 14.43 -3.87
N PRO A 241 4.17 14.01 -3.66
CA PRO A 241 3.87 12.62 -3.31
C PRO A 241 4.31 11.68 -4.43
N LEU A 242 4.40 10.38 -4.13
CA LEU A 242 4.57 9.36 -5.15
C LEU A 242 3.35 9.34 -6.08
N MET A 243 3.56 8.98 -7.34
CA MET A 243 2.54 9.04 -8.39
C MET A 243 2.44 7.71 -9.13
N GLN A 244 1.21 7.26 -9.38
CA GLN A 244 0.94 6.07 -10.18
C GLN A 244 -0.27 6.32 -11.07
N GLY A 245 -0.20 5.94 -12.35
CA GLY A 245 -1.35 6.09 -13.24
C GLY A 245 -1.03 5.78 -14.69
N TYR A 246 -2.08 5.65 -15.50
CA TYR A 246 -1.96 5.25 -16.90
C TYR A 246 -1.36 6.35 -17.79
N LEU A 247 -1.41 7.59 -17.35
CA LEU A 247 -0.70 8.67 -18.04
C LEU A 247 0.83 8.48 -17.95
N LEU A 248 1.32 7.94 -16.82
CA LEU A 248 2.74 7.74 -16.56
C LEU A 248 3.22 6.43 -17.18
N ALA A 249 2.61 5.32 -16.76
CA ALA A 249 2.84 4.00 -17.33
C ALA A 249 1.70 3.03 -16.97
N ARG A 250 1.39 2.12 -17.88
CA ARG A 250 0.45 1.02 -17.63
C ARG A 250 1.18 -0.16 -16.99
N PRO A 251 0.44 -1.06 -16.29
CA PRO A 251 1.01 -2.33 -15.84
C PRO A 251 1.42 -3.18 -17.07
N GLU A 252 2.60 -3.77 -17.02
CA GLU A 252 3.13 -4.66 -18.04
C GLU A 252 3.49 -6.01 -17.47
N ILE A 253 3.14 -7.09 -18.18
CA ILE A 253 3.53 -8.45 -17.82
C ILE A 253 5.06 -8.57 -17.93
N ALA A 254 5.69 -9.15 -16.91
CA ALA A 254 7.12 -9.42 -16.95
C ALA A 254 7.47 -10.46 -18.06
N PRO A 255 8.58 -10.27 -18.80
CA PRO A 255 9.59 -9.22 -18.63
C PRO A 255 9.10 -7.87 -19.18
N THR A 256 9.56 -6.78 -18.60
CA THR A 256 9.20 -5.42 -19.03
C THR A 256 10.42 -4.67 -19.56
N ASP A 257 10.19 -3.59 -20.32
CA ASP A 257 11.24 -2.70 -20.81
C ASP A 257 11.42 -1.44 -19.92
N PHE A 258 10.88 -1.45 -18.71
CA PHE A 258 10.93 -0.29 -17.81
C PHE A 258 12.36 0.22 -17.52
N ASN A 259 13.35 -0.67 -17.49
CA ASN A 259 14.74 -0.26 -17.32
C ASN A 259 15.29 0.56 -18.49
N GLN A 260 14.76 0.34 -19.70
CA GLN A 260 15.16 1.10 -20.90
C GLN A 260 14.43 2.45 -20.93
N ARG A 261 13.13 2.46 -20.61
CA ARG A 261 12.30 3.66 -20.65
C ARG A 261 12.56 4.59 -19.48
N PHE A 262 12.89 4.04 -18.32
CA PHE A 262 13.11 4.76 -17.08
C PHE A 262 14.38 4.25 -16.41
N PRO A 263 15.58 4.60 -16.92
CA PRO A 263 16.84 4.15 -16.32
C PRO A 263 16.96 4.62 -14.88
N GLU A 264 17.65 3.83 -14.04
CA GLU A 264 17.99 4.26 -12.69
C GLU A 264 18.93 5.48 -12.75
N SER A 265 18.68 6.46 -11.87
CA SER A 265 19.65 7.54 -11.67
C SER A 265 20.91 6.97 -11.02
N ASP A 266 22.09 7.36 -11.51
CA ASP A 266 23.34 7.02 -10.83
C ASP A 266 23.29 7.56 -9.39
N SER A 267 23.13 6.66 -8.42
CA SER A 267 22.95 6.97 -6.99
C SER A 267 24.11 7.76 -6.34
N SER A 268 25.16 8.06 -7.08
CA SER A 268 26.31 8.85 -6.59
C SER A 268 25.98 10.33 -6.32
N LEU A 269 24.86 10.85 -6.84
CA LEU A 269 24.47 12.28 -6.68
C LEU A 269 23.40 12.52 -5.63
N VAL A 270 22.69 11.48 -5.16
CA VAL A 270 21.55 11.63 -4.24
C VAL A 270 21.90 11.34 -2.77
N ALA A 271 23.07 10.75 -2.50
CA ALA A 271 23.49 10.35 -1.16
C ALA A 271 23.77 11.52 -0.20
N GLU A 272 23.95 12.75 -0.69
CA GLU A 272 24.28 13.90 0.17
C GLU A 272 23.07 14.57 0.82
N THR A 273 21.84 14.34 0.33
CA THR A 273 20.64 15.01 0.87
C THR A 273 19.91 14.21 1.96
N ASN A 274 20.12 12.89 2.04
CA ASN A 274 19.39 12.00 2.96
C ASN A 274 20.16 11.57 4.22
N ALA A 275 21.37 12.09 4.45
CA ALA A 275 22.22 11.69 5.60
C ALA A 275 21.79 12.29 6.96
N GLN A 276 20.65 12.97 7.06
CA GLN A 276 20.18 13.62 8.29
C GLN A 276 18.96 13.01 8.97
N THR A 277 18.45 11.90 8.53
CA THR A 277 17.37 11.20 9.25
C THR A 277 17.86 9.88 9.84
N SER A 278 18.52 9.99 11.00
CA SER A 278 18.63 8.86 11.95
C SER A 278 17.22 8.41 12.35
N PRO A 279 17.01 7.10 12.63
CA PRO A 279 15.71 6.63 13.08
C PRO A 279 15.40 7.22 14.47
N LEU A 280 14.76 8.37 14.48
CA LEU A 280 14.12 8.90 15.68
C LEU A 280 12.99 7.94 16.06
N GLN A 281 12.97 7.54 17.33
CA GLN A 281 11.86 6.81 17.93
C GLN A 281 10.55 7.47 17.51
N ARG A 282 9.75 6.74 16.70
CA ARG A 282 8.45 7.20 16.21
C ARG A 282 7.47 7.29 17.39
N SER A 283 7.43 8.43 18.07
CA SER A 283 6.34 8.76 18.98
C SER A 283 5.23 9.42 18.15
N LEU A 284 4.20 8.67 17.82
CA LEU A 284 2.98 9.21 17.23
C LEU A 284 2.33 10.18 18.22
N PRO A 285 1.80 11.33 17.78
CA PRO A 285 1.09 12.22 18.66
C PRO A 285 -0.14 11.52 19.24
N ALA A 286 -0.41 11.74 20.55
CA ALA A 286 -1.59 11.21 21.21
C ALA A 286 -2.87 11.72 20.52
N PRO A 287 -3.95 10.92 20.47
CA PRO A 287 -5.21 11.35 19.91
C PRO A 287 -5.68 12.61 20.63
N VAL A 288 -6.05 13.63 19.87
CA VAL A 288 -6.72 14.81 20.42
C VAL A 288 -8.09 14.35 20.90
N HIS A 289 -8.22 14.10 22.20
CA HIS A 289 -9.50 13.87 22.82
C HIS A 289 -10.36 15.13 22.60
N GLN A 290 -11.42 14.98 21.81
CA GLN A 290 -12.53 15.93 21.89
C GLN A 290 -13.03 15.90 23.34
N PRO A 291 -13.21 17.06 24.00
CA PRO A 291 -13.76 17.05 25.33
C PRO A 291 -15.17 16.47 25.26
N SER A 292 -15.36 15.32 25.89
CA SER A 292 -16.68 14.78 26.17
C SER A 292 -17.45 15.89 26.88
N ASN A 293 -18.62 16.26 26.34
CA ASN A 293 -19.57 17.15 26.99
C ASN A 293 -19.84 16.63 28.38
N GLY A 294 -19.13 17.18 29.34
CA GLY A 294 -19.32 16.92 30.74
C GLY A 294 -20.73 17.35 31.14
N ASP A 295 -21.38 16.43 31.76
CA ASP A 295 -22.60 16.58 32.51
C ASP A 295 -22.57 17.88 33.33
N GLN A 296 -23.20 18.94 32.83
CA GLN A 296 -23.46 20.15 33.56
C GLN A 296 -24.73 19.92 34.36
N SER A 297 -24.58 19.39 35.58
CA SER A 297 -25.54 19.54 36.65
C SER A 297 -25.89 21.04 36.83
N ARG A 298 -27.06 21.44 36.35
CA ARG A 298 -27.61 22.78 36.50
C ARG A 298 -27.92 23.04 37.95
N PRO A 299 -27.42 24.12 38.56
CA PRO A 299 -27.93 24.60 39.84
C PRO A 299 -29.35 25.14 39.68
N GLY A 300 -30.22 24.82 40.62
CA GLY A 300 -31.64 25.11 40.63
C GLY A 300 -31.96 26.60 40.44
N ARG A 301 -32.88 26.91 39.53
CA ARG A 301 -33.53 28.22 39.45
C ARG A 301 -34.62 28.33 40.51
N PRO A 302 -34.73 29.45 41.23
CA PRO A 302 -35.80 29.69 42.16
C PRO A 302 -37.14 29.82 41.44
N GLN A 303 -38.16 29.13 41.97
CA GLN A 303 -39.55 29.26 41.56
C GLN A 303 -40.04 30.68 41.80
N ARG A 304 -40.46 31.38 40.76
CA ARG A 304 -41.35 32.57 40.87
C ARG A 304 -42.76 32.07 40.68
N GLN A 305 -43.52 32.12 41.80
CA GLN A 305 -44.97 32.08 41.79
C GLN A 305 -45.48 33.34 41.08
N PHE A 306 -46.30 33.17 40.08
CA PHE A 306 -47.21 34.22 39.60
C PHE A 306 -48.62 33.71 39.68
N GLY A 307 -49.43 34.58 40.30
CA GLY A 307 -50.77 34.31 40.78
C GLY A 307 -51.80 34.08 39.66
N ARG A 308 -52.86 33.37 40.09
CA ARG A 308 -54.16 33.26 39.43
C ARG A 308 -54.82 34.62 39.33
N ARG A 309 -55.38 34.97 38.20
CA ARG A 309 -56.64 35.69 37.93
C ARG A 309 -57.11 35.08 36.59
N GLY A 310 -58.25 34.43 36.47
CA GLY A 310 -59.65 34.73 36.77
C GLY A 310 -60.28 35.47 35.60
N LEU A 311 -60.79 34.77 34.64
CA LEU A 311 -62.17 34.74 34.04
C LEU A 311 -62.17 33.78 32.88
#